data_87b85c4422c169fe00dab457c1fe7e21
#
_entry.id   87b85c4422c169fe00dab457c1fe7e21
#
_cell.length_a   1.000
_cell.length_b   1.000
_cell.length_c   1.000
_cell.angle_alpha   90.00
_cell.angle_beta   90.00
_cell.angle_gamma   90.00
#
_symmetry.space_group_name_H-M   'P 1'
#
loop_
_entity.id
_entity.type
_entity.pdbx_description
1 polymer ?
#
loop_
_entity_poly.entity_id
_entity_poly.type
_entity_poly.pdbx_seq_one_letter_code
_entity_poly.pdbx_strand_id
1 'polypeptide(L)'
;MASMTAEMKELSRKNKMDGQSFMEKNKMRDGVRVFQRSGIQYKVIKEGFGVIPDYDDAVVVHYNGYLVDGQKFDSSYDKNKPLTIKIEQLIVGWQDILQKMPVGSKWEVFIPFNLAYGEGGVKDANKEYIIPPGATLIFEMELLEVIK
;
A
#
# COMPACT_ATOMS: atom_id res chain seq x y z
N MET A 1 4.64 -22.45 -13.14
CA MET A 1 3.99 -21.14 -13.01
C MET A 1 3.14 -20.86 -14.23
N ALA A 2 1.88 -20.51 -14.03
CA ALA A 2 0.98 -20.23 -15.14
C ALA A 2 1.34 -18.89 -15.79
N SER A 3 1.41 -18.84 -17.11
CA SER A 3 1.57 -17.57 -17.82
C SER A 3 0.25 -16.80 -17.80
N MET A 4 0.36 -15.49 -17.93
CA MET A 4 -0.81 -14.62 -18.00
C MET A 4 -1.55 -14.83 -19.31
N THR A 5 -2.86 -14.92 -19.24
CA THR A 5 -3.70 -14.97 -20.44
C THR A 5 -3.70 -13.59 -21.13
N ALA A 6 -4.17 -13.54 -22.37
CA ALA A 6 -4.33 -12.27 -23.08
C ALA A 6 -5.26 -11.31 -22.34
N GLU A 7 -6.32 -11.84 -21.73
CA GLU A 7 -7.27 -11.05 -20.95
C GLU A 7 -6.62 -10.46 -19.70
N MET A 8 -5.81 -11.26 -19.01
CA MET A 8 -5.06 -10.79 -17.82
C MET A 8 -4.04 -9.72 -18.18
N LYS A 9 -3.35 -9.88 -19.32
CA LYS A 9 -2.38 -8.88 -19.79
C LYS A 9 -3.07 -7.56 -20.12
N GLU A 10 -4.22 -7.61 -20.75
CA GLU A 10 -4.99 -6.41 -21.08
C GLU A 10 -5.51 -5.72 -19.82
N LEU A 11 -6.02 -6.49 -18.85
CA LEU A 11 -6.47 -5.94 -17.56
C LEU A 11 -5.31 -5.32 -16.80
N SER A 12 -4.15 -5.98 -16.77
CA SER A 12 -2.95 -5.45 -16.13
C SER A 12 -2.53 -4.14 -16.79
N ARG A 13 -2.50 -4.09 -18.12
CA ARG A 13 -2.14 -2.89 -18.87
C ARG A 13 -3.08 -1.72 -18.53
N LYS A 14 -4.38 -1.98 -18.53
CA LYS A 14 -5.39 -0.96 -18.21
C LYS A 14 -5.19 -0.44 -16.78
N ASN A 15 -5.00 -1.35 -15.83
CA ASN A 15 -4.85 -0.97 -14.42
C ASN A 15 -3.56 -0.19 -14.17
N LYS A 16 -2.47 -0.55 -14.87
CA LYS A 16 -1.22 0.20 -14.77
C LYS A 16 -1.39 1.63 -15.30
N MET A 17 -2.11 1.78 -16.41
CA MET A 17 -2.39 3.11 -16.99
C MET A 17 -3.29 3.92 -16.07
N ASP A 18 -4.35 3.32 -15.54
CA ASP A 18 -5.27 3.98 -14.61
C ASP A 18 -4.52 4.42 -13.34
N GLY A 19 -3.66 3.56 -12.83
CA GLY A 19 -2.84 3.87 -11.65
C GLY A 19 -1.86 5.00 -11.91
N GLN A 20 -1.19 4.98 -13.06
CA GLN A 20 -0.27 6.05 -13.43
C GLN A 20 -0.98 7.39 -13.55
N SER A 21 -2.14 7.40 -14.20
CA SER A 21 -2.97 8.61 -14.33
C SER A 21 -3.42 9.11 -12.96
N PHE A 22 -3.84 8.20 -12.08
CA PHE A 22 -4.20 8.53 -10.72
C PHE A 22 -3.03 9.19 -9.98
N MET A 23 -1.83 8.59 -10.03
CA MET A 23 -0.66 9.08 -9.33
C MET A 23 -0.23 10.47 -9.83
N GLU A 24 -0.32 10.71 -11.13
CA GLU A 24 0.01 12.02 -11.70
C GLU A 24 -0.92 13.12 -11.19
N LYS A 25 -2.20 12.83 -11.05
CA LYS A 25 -3.17 13.78 -10.49
C LYS A 25 -2.98 13.93 -8.98
N ASN A 26 -2.74 12.80 -8.30
CA ASN A 26 -2.66 12.77 -6.85
C ASN A 26 -1.49 13.60 -6.32
N LYS A 27 -0.33 13.55 -6.99
CA LYS A 27 0.84 14.33 -6.55
C LYS A 27 0.61 15.83 -6.56
N MET A 28 -0.41 16.30 -7.27
CA MET A 28 -0.76 17.72 -7.35
C MET A 28 -1.71 18.16 -6.23
N ARG A 29 -2.24 17.22 -5.45
CA ARG A 29 -3.13 17.55 -4.33
C ARG A 29 -2.35 18.17 -3.18
N ASP A 30 -3.00 19.09 -2.45
CA ASP A 30 -2.39 19.72 -1.28
C ASP A 30 -1.96 18.69 -0.25
N GLY A 31 -0.73 18.84 0.25
CA GLY A 31 -0.19 17.98 1.29
C GLY A 31 0.39 16.66 0.81
N VAL A 32 0.20 16.29 -0.46
CA VAL A 32 0.78 15.07 -1.00
C VAL A 32 2.25 15.29 -1.31
N ARG A 33 3.09 14.40 -0.82
CA ARG A 33 4.54 14.39 -1.02
C ARG A 33 4.93 13.14 -1.78
N VAL A 34 6.09 13.18 -2.44
CA VAL A 34 6.58 12.07 -3.26
C VAL A 34 7.98 11.69 -2.79
N PHE A 35 8.20 10.40 -2.57
CA PHE A 35 9.55 9.87 -2.41
C PHE A 35 10.14 9.65 -3.81
N GLN A 36 11.14 10.44 -4.15
CA GLN A 36 11.68 10.51 -5.50
C GLN A 36 12.18 9.17 -6.05
N ARG A 37 12.80 8.35 -5.21
CA ARG A 37 13.37 7.08 -5.65
C ARG A 37 12.32 6.05 -6.02
N SER A 38 11.29 5.93 -5.18
CA SER A 38 10.28 4.86 -5.33
C SER A 38 9.06 5.30 -6.12
N GLY A 39 8.77 6.59 -6.11
CA GLY A 39 7.52 7.11 -6.65
C GLY A 39 6.34 6.95 -5.70
N ILE A 40 6.55 6.38 -4.50
CA ILE A 40 5.51 6.31 -3.48
C ILE A 40 5.11 7.73 -3.09
N GLN A 41 3.81 7.95 -3.00
CA GLN A 41 3.27 9.22 -2.55
C GLN A 41 2.64 9.03 -1.17
N TYR A 42 2.63 10.09 -0.39
CA TYR A 42 2.01 10.03 0.94
C TYR A 42 1.51 11.39 1.36
N LYS A 43 0.51 11.38 2.23
CA LYS A 43 -0.03 12.57 2.85
C LYS A 43 -0.15 12.32 4.35
N VAL A 44 0.43 13.22 5.16
CA VAL A 44 0.36 13.10 6.61
C VAL A 44 -1.02 13.54 7.08
N ILE A 45 -1.77 12.62 7.70
CA ILE A 45 -3.07 12.93 8.32
C ILE A 45 -2.85 13.35 9.77
N LYS A 46 -1.96 12.62 10.46
CA LYS A 46 -1.59 12.92 11.85
C LYS A 46 -0.10 12.69 12.02
N GLU A 47 0.59 13.66 12.58
CA GLU A 47 2.02 13.52 12.88
C GLU A 47 2.21 12.71 14.16
N GLY A 48 3.15 11.76 14.12
CA GLY A 48 3.61 11.04 15.29
C GLY A 48 5.00 11.53 15.68
N PHE A 49 5.35 11.29 16.93
CA PHE A 49 6.64 11.75 17.49
C PHE A 49 7.43 10.62 18.15
N GLY A 50 6.98 9.38 17.98
CA GLY A 50 7.64 8.21 18.54
C GLY A 50 8.81 7.73 17.69
N VAL A 51 9.29 6.53 18.01
CA VAL A 51 10.40 5.92 17.29
C VAL A 51 9.99 5.60 15.85
N ILE A 52 10.98 5.58 14.96
CA ILE A 52 10.83 5.16 13.58
C ILE A 52 11.39 3.74 13.49
N PRO A 53 10.64 2.76 12.95
CA PRO A 53 11.13 1.39 12.91
C PRO A 53 12.25 1.19 11.91
N ASP A 54 13.07 0.16 12.17
CA ASP A 54 14.07 -0.34 11.25
C ASP A 54 13.54 -1.57 10.52
N TYR A 55 14.19 -1.96 9.44
CA TYR A 55 13.80 -3.10 8.61
C TYR A 55 13.63 -4.40 9.43
N ASP A 56 14.45 -4.60 10.47
CA ASP A 56 14.44 -5.82 11.28
C ASP A 56 13.36 -5.83 12.36
N ASP A 57 12.66 -4.73 12.54
CA ASP A 57 11.65 -4.62 13.58
C ASP A 57 10.31 -5.23 13.16
N ALA A 58 9.51 -5.59 14.16
CA ALA A 58 8.08 -5.84 13.96
C ALA A 58 7.31 -4.58 14.31
N VAL A 59 6.13 -4.44 13.74
CA VAL A 59 5.26 -3.28 13.93
C VAL A 59 3.84 -3.72 14.24
N VAL A 60 3.10 -2.82 14.89
CA VAL A 60 1.65 -2.94 15.09
C VAL A 60 1.02 -1.79 14.30
N VAL A 61 0.22 -2.13 13.30
CA VAL A 61 -0.35 -1.16 12.34
C VAL A 61 -1.85 -1.36 12.22
N HIS A 62 -2.60 -0.27 12.26
CA HIS A 62 -3.99 -0.24 11.82
C HIS A 62 -4.04 0.35 10.42
N TYR A 63 -4.89 -0.20 9.56
CA TYR A 63 -4.95 0.26 8.18
C TYR A 63 -6.28 -0.04 7.49
N ASN A 64 -6.56 0.75 6.46
CA ASN A 64 -7.55 0.47 5.43
C ASN A 64 -6.84 0.46 4.09
N GLY A 65 -7.16 -0.52 3.24
CA GLY A 65 -6.62 -0.61 1.89
C GLY A 65 -7.70 -0.43 0.84
N TYR A 66 -7.43 0.41 -0.16
CA TYR A 66 -8.37 0.75 -1.24
C TYR A 66 -7.71 0.61 -2.60
N LEU A 67 -8.53 0.27 -3.58
CA LEU A 67 -8.18 0.40 -5.00
C LEU A 67 -8.41 1.85 -5.44
N VAL A 68 -7.89 2.22 -6.61
CA VAL A 68 -8.02 3.59 -7.12
C VAL A 68 -9.46 3.99 -7.42
N ASP A 69 -10.36 3.01 -7.61
CA ASP A 69 -11.79 3.26 -7.80
C ASP A 69 -12.55 3.45 -6.48
N GLY A 70 -11.85 3.37 -5.35
CA GLY A 70 -12.43 3.55 -4.02
C GLY A 70 -12.89 2.27 -3.34
N GLN A 71 -12.82 1.13 -4.01
CA GLN A 71 -13.22 -0.16 -3.42
C GLN A 71 -12.24 -0.55 -2.32
N LYS A 72 -12.76 -0.79 -1.12
CA LYS A 72 -11.95 -1.25 0.01
C LYS A 72 -11.73 -2.77 -0.12
N PHE A 73 -10.46 -3.20 -0.12
CA PHE A 73 -10.13 -4.62 -0.26
C PHE A 73 -9.63 -5.26 1.03
N ASP A 74 -9.23 -4.47 2.01
CA ASP A 74 -8.77 -4.98 3.30
C ASP A 74 -8.85 -3.87 4.36
N SER A 75 -9.02 -4.28 5.63
CA SER A 75 -9.08 -3.32 6.73
C SER A 75 -8.86 -4.03 8.06
N SER A 76 -7.87 -3.56 8.82
CA SER A 76 -7.68 -4.00 10.21
C SER A 76 -8.73 -3.39 11.13
N TYR A 77 -9.21 -2.19 10.80
CA TYR A 77 -10.26 -1.53 11.57
C TYR A 77 -11.56 -2.33 11.51
N ASP A 78 -11.96 -2.81 10.33
CA ASP A 78 -13.17 -3.60 10.14
C ASP A 78 -13.10 -4.92 10.89
N LYS A 79 -11.91 -5.51 11.00
CA LYS A 79 -11.65 -6.74 11.76
C LYS A 79 -11.50 -6.47 13.25
N ASN A 80 -11.45 -5.21 13.64
CA ASN A 80 -11.21 -4.76 15.01
C ASN A 80 -9.95 -5.40 15.61
N LYS A 81 -8.92 -5.54 14.80
CA LYS A 81 -7.66 -6.17 15.19
C LYS A 81 -6.49 -5.58 14.42
N PRO A 82 -5.56 -4.86 15.08
CA PRO A 82 -4.36 -4.38 14.42
C PRO A 82 -3.50 -5.53 13.92
N LEU A 83 -2.76 -5.28 12.86
CA LEU A 83 -1.82 -6.22 12.28
C LEU A 83 -0.49 -6.11 13.03
N THR A 84 0.02 -7.23 13.55
CA THR A 84 1.35 -7.33 14.15
C THR A 84 2.21 -8.19 13.24
N ILE A 85 3.26 -7.62 12.67
CA ILE A 85 4.06 -8.32 11.66
C ILE A 85 5.46 -7.71 11.56
N LYS A 86 6.43 -8.53 11.15
CA LYS A 86 7.76 -8.04 10.82
C LYS A 86 7.73 -7.27 9.51
N ILE A 87 8.45 -6.15 9.46
CA ILE A 87 8.51 -5.29 8.27
C ILE A 87 8.99 -6.08 7.05
N GLU A 88 9.99 -6.94 7.22
CA GLU A 88 10.55 -7.74 6.13
C GLU A 88 9.55 -8.67 5.44
N GLN A 89 8.41 -8.96 6.08
CA GLN A 89 7.36 -9.83 5.55
C GLN A 89 6.27 -9.09 4.76
N LEU A 90 6.36 -7.77 4.68
CA LEU A 90 5.36 -6.92 4.04
C LEU A 90 5.72 -6.64 2.57
N ILE A 91 4.75 -6.14 1.80
CA ILE A 91 5.05 -5.66 0.43
C ILE A 91 6.09 -4.55 0.49
N VAL A 92 6.85 -4.43 -0.59
CA VAL A 92 8.00 -3.50 -0.64
C VAL A 92 7.59 -2.07 -0.32
N GLY A 93 6.44 -1.63 -0.82
CA GLY A 93 5.96 -0.27 -0.53
C GLY A 93 5.75 -0.02 0.95
N TRP A 94 5.21 -1.01 1.69
CA TRP A 94 5.05 -0.89 3.14
C TRP A 94 6.41 -0.91 3.86
N GLN A 95 7.33 -1.77 3.41
CA GLN A 95 8.68 -1.81 3.99
C GLN A 95 9.32 -0.43 3.92
N ASP A 96 9.22 0.20 2.76
CA ASP A 96 9.84 1.50 2.53
C ASP A 96 9.19 2.60 3.37
N ILE A 97 7.85 2.67 3.37
CA ILE A 97 7.13 3.74 4.06
C ILE A 97 7.21 3.61 5.58
N LEU A 98 7.13 2.40 6.12
CA LEU A 98 7.17 2.19 7.57
C LEU A 98 8.51 2.60 8.19
N GLN A 99 9.61 2.45 7.45
CA GLN A 99 10.91 2.89 7.91
C GLN A 99 11.08 4.42 7.93
N LYS A 100 10.04 5.14 7.56
CA LYS A 100 9.99 6.61 7.57
C LYS A 100 8.91 7.16 8.48
N MET A 101 8.05 6.29 9.04
CA MET A 101 6.92 6.72 9.87
C MET A 101 7.26 6.65 11.36
N PRO A 102 7.17 7.76 12.09
CA PRO A 102 7.23 7.72 13.55
C PRO A 102 5.99 7.06 14.15
N VAL A 103 6.14 6.36 15.26
CA VAL A 103 5.00 5.84 16.03
C VAL A 103 4.06 7.00 16.38
N GLY A 104 2.78 6.77 16.24
CA GLY A 104 1.73 7.78 16.43
C GLY A 104 1.31 8.46 15.15
N SER A 105 2.03 8.22 14.04
CA SER A 105 1.68 8.78 12.73
C SER A 105 0.50 8.06 12.11
N LYS A 106 -0.32 8.81 11.39
CA LYS A 106 -1.32 8.28 10.49
C LYS A 106 -1.14 8.96 9.13
N TRP A 107 -0.84 8.17 8.11
CA TRP A 107 -0.55 8.65 6.77
C TRP A 107 -1.48 7.98 5.76
N GLU A 108 -1.87 8.72 4.75
CA GLU A 108 -2.44 8.17 3.53
C GLU A 108 -1.28 7.90 2.57
N VAL A 109 -1.17 6.66 2.06
CA VAL A 109 -0.02 6.21 1.28
C VAL A 109 -0.51 5.66 -0.05
N PHE A 110 0.15 6.03 -1.14
CA PHE A 110 -0.21 5.67 -2.50
C PHE A 110 0.95 4.90 -3.11
N ILE A 111 0.74 3.60 -3.39
CA ILE A 111 1.81 2.69 -3.76
C ILE A 111 1.60 2.19 -5.18
N PRO A 112 2.56 2.43 -6.10
CA PRO A 112 2.45 1.91 -7.47
C PRO A 112 2.54 0.37 -7.47
N PHE A 113 2.00 -0.24 -8.51
CA PHE A 113 1.84 -1.70 -8.58
C PHE A 113 3.16 -2.47 -8.39
N ASN A 114 4.26 -1.95 -8.90
CA ASN A 114 5.56 -2.62 -8.84
C ASN A 114 6.15 -2.72 -7.44
N LEU A 115 5.62 -1.96 -6.48
CA LEU A 115 6.00 -2.01 -5.07
C LEU A 115 4.89 -2.62 -4.21
N ALA A 116 3.85 -3.15 -4.86
CA ALA A 116 2.71 -3.80 -4.25
C ALA A 116 2.63 -5.26 -4.74
N TYR A 117 1.55 -5.63 -5.41
CA TYR A 117 1.33 -7.03 -5.81
C TYR A 117 1.60 -7.29 -7.30
N GLY A 118 2.22 -6.32 -7.98
CA GLY A 118 2.76 -6.51 -9.32
C GLY A 118 1.72 -6.66 -10.41
N GLU A 119 2.17 -7.20 -11.53
CA GLU A 119 1.34 -7.38 -12.72
C GLU A 119 0.32 -8.50 -12.57
N GLY A 120 0.54 -9.43 -11.64
CA GLY A 120 -0.35 -10.57 -11.43
C GLY A 120 -1.50 -10.33 -10.46
N GLY A 121 -1.34 -9.40 -9.53
CA GLY A 121 -2.34 -9.17 -8.48
C GLY A 121 -2.44 -10.31 -7.48
N VAL A 122 -3.56 -10.37 -6.76
CA VAL A 122 -3.85 -11.41 -5.75
C VAL A 122 -5.26 -11.94 -5.95
N LYS A 123 -5.39 -13.26 -5.96
CA LYS A 123 -6.68 -13.96 -6.07
C LYS A 123 -7.04 -14.61 -4.74
N ASP A 124 -8.34 -14.73 -4.48
CA ASP A 124 -8.86 -15.49 -3.35
C ASP A 124 -8.97 -17.00 -3.70
N ALA A 125 -9.50 -17.79 -2.76
CA ALA A 125 -9.68 -19.24 -2.94
C ALA A 125 -10.63 -19.57 -4.09
N ASN A 126 -11.53 -18.66 -4.47
CA ASN A 126 -12.46 -18.82 -5.57
C ASN A 126 -11.89 -18.35 -6.92
N LYS A 127 -10.61 -18.01 -6.95
CA LYS A 127 -9.90 -17.50 -8.14
C LYS A 127 -10.43 -16.14 -8.62
N GLU A 128 -11.06 -15.38 -7.72
CA GLU A 128 -11.47 -14.01 -7.99
C GLU A 128 -10.41 -13.04 -7.46
N TYR A 129 -10.20 -11.92 -8.15
CA TYR A 129 -9.19 -10.95 -7.73
C TYR A 129 -9.63 -10.19 -6.49
N ILE A 130 -8.81 -10.28 -5.43
CA ILE A 130 -8.87 -9.36 -4.30
C ILE A 130 -8.16 -8.08 -4.69
N ILE A 131 -6.99 -8.22 -5.31
CA ILE A 131 -6.21 -7.12 -5.86
C ILE A 131 -5.99 -7.40 -7.34
N PRO A 132 -6.53 -6.56 -8.24
CA PRO A 132 -6.40 -6.78 -9.68
C PRO A 132 -4.95 -6.71 -10.16
N PRO A 133 -4.65 -7.33 -11.31
CA PRO A 133 -3.32 -7.22 -11.92
C PRO A 133 -2.94 -5.76 -12.18
N GLY A 134 -1.73 -5.37 -11.83
CA GLY A 134 -1.20 -4.04 -12.13
C GLY A 134 -1.81 -2.90 -11.32
N ALA A 135 -2.47 -3.21 -10.20
CA ALA A 135 -3.21 -2.20 -9.43
C ALA A 135 -2.29 -1.33 -8.56
N THR A 136 -2.51 -0.03 -8.63
CA THR A 136 -2.01 0.94 -7.66
C THR A 136 -2.88 0.85 -6.41
N LEU A 137 -2.27 0.88 -5.23
CA LEU A 137 -2.98 0.73 -3.97
C LEU A 137 -2.92 2.00 -3.13
N ILE A 138 -4.00 2.23 -2.39
CA ILE A 138 -4.12 3.35 -1.46
C ILE A 138 -4.33 2.78 -0.07
N PHE A 139 -3.51 3.21 0.89
CA PHE A 139 -3.63 2.79 2.28
C PHE A 139 -3.76 4.00 3.20
N GLU A 140 -4.67 3.90 4.15
CA GLU A 140 -4.63 4.74 5.34
C GLU A 140 -3.91 3.89 6.39
N MET A 141 -2.74 4.35 6.87
CA MET A 141 -1.91 3.57 7.78
C MET A 141 -1.65 4.34 9.05
N GLU A 142 -1.89 3.68 10.18
CA GLU A 142 -1.59 4.23 11.50
C GLU A 142 -0.58 3.32 12.20
N LEU A 143 0.61 3.85 12.50
CA LEU A 143 1.66 3.08 13.18
C LEU A 143 1.47 3.22 14.69
N LEU A 144 1.10 2.11 15.33
CA LEU A 144 0.74 2.10 16.75
C LEU A 144 1.95 1.79 17.64
N GLU A 145 2.81 0.86 17.21
CA GLU A 145 3.90 0.36 18.06
C GLU A 145 5.02 -0.22 17.21
N VAL A 146 6.25 -0.12 17.71
CA VAL A 146 7.42 -0.82 17.17
C VAL A 146 7.89 -1.83 18.22
N ILE A 147 8.07 -3.08 17.77
CA ILE A 147 8.53 -4.18 18.61
C ILE A 147 9.97 -4.52 18.18
N LYS A 148 10.91 -4.27 19.08
CA LYS A 148 12.33 -4.53 18.81
C LYS A 148 12.67 -6.01 18.96
#